data_cfc8d8ed49cdb286be74c8f93addef69
#
_entry.id   cfc8d8ed49cdb286be74c8f93addef69
#
_cell.length_a   1.000
_cell.length_b   1.000
_cell.length_c   1.000
_cell.angle_alpha   90.00
_cell.angle_beta   90.00
_cell.angle_gamma   90.00
#
_symmetry.space_group_name_H-M   'P 1'
#
loop_
_entity.id
_entity.type
_entity.pdbx_description
1 polymer ?
#
loop_
_entity_poly.entity_id
_entity_poly.type
_entity_poly.pdbx_seq_one_letter_code
_entity_poly.pdbx_strand_id
1 'polypeptide(L)'
;MKKILVTILALFYVTAMEAASAGDKVVVIVNEANKQEITAADLKNMYNDIVIHWDNDQPITLFDTPIKEEAREVFSERILGETAGDAAMAWANRKITNTAKNPPITTKESLIPKFVAKDPNAIGYVSKSVAEGKPGIKIILTLE
;
A
#
# COMPACT_ATOMS: atom_id res chain seq x y z
N MET A 1 70.63 -5.72 -26.23
CA MET A 1 69.24 -5.59 -26.61
C MET A 1 68.38 -5.76 -25.38
N LYS A 2 67.81 -4.71 -24.89
CA LYS A 2 66.89 -4.76 -23.71
C LYS A 2 65.50 -4.95 -24.23
N LYS A 3 64.87 -6.09 -23.89
CA LYS A 3 63.45 -6.34 -24.18
C LYS A 3 62.66 -5.59 -23.12
N ILE A 4 61.90 -4.59 -23.59
CA ILE A 4 60.93 -3.87 -22.76
C ILE A 4 59.68 -4.72 -22.72
N LEU A 5 59.40 -5.29 -21.56
CA LEU A 5 58.15 -5.98 -21.29
C LEU A 5 57.11 -4.94 -20.95
N VAL A 6 56.23 -4.63 -21.90
CA VAL A 6 55.07 -3.76 -21.62
C VAL A 6 53.99 -4.62 -20.95
N THR A 7 53.88 -4.52 -19.65
CA THR A 7 52.78 -5.12 -18.90
C THR A 7 51.58 -4.22 -19.06
N ILE A 8 50.66 -4.63 -19.93
CA ILE A 8 49.35 -3.96 -20.04
C ILE A 8 48.53 -4.39 -18.82
N LEU A 9 48.42 -3.49 -17.83
CA LEU A 9 47.51 -3.63 -16.70
C LEU A 9 46.09 -3.33 -17.21
N ALA A 10 45.35 -4.37 -17.56
CA ALA A 10 43.93 -4.24 -17.87
C ALA A 10 43.18 -3.90 -16.60
N LEU A 11 42.85 -2.63 -16.44
CA LEU A 11 41.98 -2.16 -15.38
C LEU A 11 40.58 -2.61 -15.69
N PHE A 12 40.14 -3.72 -15.10
CA PHE A 12 38.75 -4.10 -15.09
C PHE A 12 37.97 -3.12 -14.22
N TYR A 13 37.35 -2.12 -14.83
CA TYR A 13 36.29 -1.36 -14.19
C TYR A 13 35.07 -2.28 -14.05
N VAL A 14 34.95 -2.90 -12.90
CA VAL A 14 33.67 -3.47 -12.48
C VAL A 14 32.78 -2.28 -12.16
N THR A 15 32.01 -1.83 -13.12
CA THR A 15 30.87 -0.97 -12.84
C THR A 15 29.87 -1.83 -12.09
N ALA A 16 29.89 -1.73 -10.75
CA ALA A 16 28.77 -2.18 -9.96
C ALA A 16 27.57 -1.32 -10.39
N MET A 17 26.70 -1.90 -11.22
CA MET A 17 25.35 -1.38 -11.39
C MET A 17 24.68 -1.56 -10.04
N GLU A 18 24.64 -0.49 -9.26
CA GLU A 18 23.69 -0.43 -8.15
C GLU A 18 22.32 -0.55 -8.80
N ALA A 19 21.71 -1.73 -8.66
CA ALA A 19 20.30 -1.87 -8.93
C ALA A 19 19.59 -0.84 -8.07
N ALA A 20 18.98 0.17 -8.70
CA ALA A 20 18.09 1.07 -7.99
C ALA A 20 17.13 0.19 -7.19
N SER A 21 17.17 0.28 -5.85
CA SER A 21 16.24 -0.46 -5.02
C SER A 21 14.85 -0.06 -5.48
N ALA A 22 14.16 -0.99 -6.16
CA ALA A 22 12.73 -0.82 -6.40
C ALA A 22 12.11 -0.54 -5.04
N GLY A 23 11.41 0.60 -4.91
CA GLY A 23 10.70 0.95 -3.68
C GLY A 23 9.88 -0.24 -3.19
N ASP A 24 9.69 -0.35 -1.90
CA ASP A 24 8.89 -1.41 -1.30
C ASP A 24 7.49 -1.40 -1.92
N LYS A 25 7.03 -2.54 -2.42
CA LYS A 25 5.70 -2.65 -3.03
C LYS A 25 4.64 -2.41 -1.97
N VAL A 26 3.51 -1.86 -2.37
CA VAL A 26 2.34 -1.69 -1.50
C VAL A 26 1.39 -2.86 -1.71
N VAL A 27 0.92 -3.42 -0.62
CA VAL A 27 -0.02 -4.54 -0.64
C VAL A 27 -1.30 -4.18 0.08
N VAL A 28 -2.42 -4.72 -0.42
CA VAL A 28 -3.72 -4.61 0.24
C VAL A 28 -3.93 -5.85 1.07
N ILE A 29 -4.31 -5.66 2.31
CA ILE A 29 -4.48 -6.73 3.30
C ILE A 29 -5.90 -6.74 3.87
N VAL A 30 -6.39 -7.92 4.13
CA VAL A 30 -7.64 -8.18 4.85
C VAL A 30 -7.40 -9.17 5.97
N ASN A 31 -8.36 -9.28 6.88
CA ASN A 31 -8.36 -10.34 7.89
C ASN A 31 -8.36 -11.71 7.21
N GLU A 32 -7.64 -12.68 7.77
CA GLU A 32 -7.53 -14.03 7.21
C GLU A 32 -8.88 -14.75 7.09
N ALA A 33 -9.86 -14.38 7.91
CA ALA A 33 -11.22 -14.92 7.86
C ALA A 33 -12.06 -14.37 6.70
N ASN A 34 -11.64 -13.29 6.06
CA ASN A 34 -12.36 -12.72 4.92
C ASN A 34 -12.19 -13.62 3.69
N LYS A 35 -13.30 -14.12 3.15
CA LYS A 35 -13.34 -15.01 1.98
C LYS A 35 -13.82 -14.31 0.70
N GLN A 36 -14.09 -13.01 0.76
CA GLN A 36 -14.61 -12.28 -0.39
C GLN A 36 -13.51 -11.99 -1.41
N GLU A 37 -13.85 -12.07 -2.68
CA GLU A 37 -12.99 -11.62 -3.76
C GLU A 37 -13.11 -10.10 -3.88
N ILE A 38 -11.97 -9.41 -3.87
CA ILE A 38 -11.91 -7.96 -3.88
C ILE A 38 -11.03 -7.51 -5.05
N THR A 39 -11.59 -6.71 -5.92
CA THR A 39 -10.90 -6.15 -7.08
C THR A 39 -10.41 -4.72 -6.80
N ALA A 40 -9.55 -4.19 -7.67
CA ALA A 40 -9.13 -2.79 -7.61
C ALA A 40 -10.33 -1.83 -7.72
N ALA A 41 -11.34 -2.18 -8.51
CA ALA A 41 -12.58 -1.39 -8.64
C ALA A 41 -13.39 -1.39 -7.34
N ASP A 42 -13.45 -2.52 -6.64
CA ASP A 42 -14.10 -2.61 -5.32
C ASP A 42 -13.39 -1.70 -4.31
N LEU A 43 -12.05 -1.73 -4.27
CA LEU A 43 -11.25 -0.87 -3.41
C LEU A 43 -11.52 0.61 -3.69
N LYS A 44 -11.56 1.01 -4.96
CA LYS A 44 -11.87 2.37 -5.35
C LYS A 44 -13.23 2.81 -4.81
N ASN A 45 -14.24 1.96 -4.92
CA ASN A 45 -15.57 2.25 -4.42
C ASN A 45 -15.63 2.33 -2.89
N MET A 46 -14.88 1.48 -2.20
CA MET A 46 -14.79 1.50 -0.73
C MET A 46 -14.14 2.79 -0.24
N TYR A 47 -12.99 3.17 -0.79
CA TYR A 47 -12.25 4.36 -0.38
C TYR A 47 -12.81 5.67 -0.94
N ASN A 48 -13.78 5.62 -1.83
CA ASN A 48 -14.58 6.77 -2.30
C ASN A 48 -15.94 6.89 -1.63
N ASP A 49 -16.18 6.14 -0.56
CA ASP A 49 -17.42 6.20 0.23
C ASP A 49 -18.68 5.76 -0.53
N ILE A 50 -18.51 4.96 -1.56
CA ILE A 50 -19.61 4.42 -2.40
C ILE A 50 -20.11 3.10 -1.82
N VAL A 51 -19.19 2.17 -1.52
CA VAL A 51 -19.49 0.88 -0.90
C VAL A 51 -19.02 0.91 0.55
N ILE A 52 -19.93 0.72 1.48
CA ILE A 52 -19.66 0.83 2.92
C ILE A 52 -19.92 -0.45 3.70
N HIS A 53 -20.47 -1.48 3.03
CA HIS A 53 -20.71 -2.79 3.61
C HIS A 53 -20.10 -3.90 2.75
N TRP A 54 -19.70 -4.97 3.42
CA TRP A 54 -19.36 -6.23 2.78
C TRP A 54 -20.61 -6.92 2.23
N ASP A 55 -20.45 -7.96 1.39
CA ASP A 55 -21.58 -8.73 0.82
C ASP A 55 -22.47 -9.40 1.87
N ASN A 56 -21.96 -9.58 3.08
CA ASN A 56 -22.69 -10.10 4.23
C ASN A 56 -23.35 -9.02 5.10
N ASP A 57 -23.50 -7.80 4.57
CA ASP A 57 -24.08 -6.62 5.24
C ASP A 57 -23.30 -6.10 6.46
N GLN A 58 -22.13 -6.64 6.77
CA GLN A 58 -21.28 -6.11 7.82
C GLN A 58 -20.60 -4.82 7.35
N PRO A 59 -20.46 -3.81 8.23
CA PRO A 59 -19.78 -2.58 7.86
C PRO A 59 -18.29 -2.83 7.59
N ILE A 60 -17.74 -2.12 6.60
CA ILE A 60 -16.31 -2.19 6.27
C ILE A 60 -15.55 -1.27 7.21
N THR A 61 -14.50 -1.78 7.83
CA THR A 61 -13.52 -0.97 8.55
C THR A 61 -12.34 -0.67 7.64
N LEU A 62 -12.22 0.58 7.19
CA LEU A 62 -11.15 1.04 6.31
C LEU A 62 -9.98 1.58 7.12
N PHE A 63 -8.77 1.11 6.82
CA PHE A 63 -7.53 1.69 7.36
C PHE A 63 -6.77 2.43 6.27
N ASP A 64 -6.19 3.55 6.65
CA ASP A 64 -5.41 4.41 5.80
C ASP A 64 -4.09 4.76 6.48
N THR A 65 -3.04 4.96 5.70
CA THR A 65 -1.75 5.42 6.21
C THR A 65 -1.68 6.95 6.25
N PRO A 66 -0.78 7.54 7.04
CA PRO A 66 -0.58 8.98 7.04
C PRO A 66 -0.25 9.52 5.65
N ILE A 67 -0.70 10.74 5.36
CA ILE A 67 -0.58 11.35 4.03
C ILE A 67 0.87 11.45 3.52
N LYS A 68 1.84 11.52 4.41
CA LYS A 68 3.27 11.61 4.07
C LYS A 68 3.92 10.26 3.77
N GLU A 69 3.24 9.17 4.05
CA GLU A 69 3.77 7.83 3.78
C GLU A 69 3.73 7.51 2.29
N GLU A 70 4.81 6.90 1.79
CA GLU A 70 4.89 6.49 0.39
C GLU A 70 3.75 5.53 0.01
N ALA A 71 3.39 4.62 0.92
CA ALA A 71 2.27 3.69 0.71
C ALA A 71 0.95 4.43 0.42
N ARG A 72 0.72 5.58 1.05
CA ARG A 72 -0.47 6.41 0.81
C ARG A 72 -0.49 6.96 -0.61
N GLU A 73 0.64 7.48 -1.09
CA GLU A 73 0.74 8.00 -2.45
C GLU A 73 0.54 6.90 -3.49
N VAL A 74 1.23 5.78 -3.34
CA VAL A 74 1.11 4.64 -4.26
C VAL A 74 -0.34 4.13 -4.31
N PHE A 75 -0.98 3.94 -3.18
CA PHE A 75 -2.38 3.51 -3.13
C PHE A 75 -3.32 4.51 -3.80
N SER A 76 -3.15 5.79 -3.51
CA SER A 76 -3.97 6.86 -4.08
C SER A 76 -3.84 6.93 -5.59
N GLU A 77 -2.63 6.88 -6.13
CA GLU A 77 -2.39 6.90 -7.56
C GLU A 77 -2.89 5.64 -8.26
N ARG A 78 -2.59 4.47 -7.72
CA ARG A 78 -2.89 3.18 -8.36
C ARG A 78 -4.35 2.76 -8.26
N ILE A 79 -4.99 3.02 -7.14
CA ILE A 79 -6.38 2.62 -6.88
C ILE A 79 -7.34 3.76 -7.14
N LEU A 80 -7.06 4.96 -6.62
CA LEU A 80 -7.99 6.09 -6.70
C LEU A 80 -7.79 6.94 -7.95
N GLY A 81 -6.61 6.86 -8.59
CA GLY A 81 -6.28 7.65 -9.77
C GLY A 81 -6.04 9.13 -9.46
N GLU A 82 -5.67 9.46 -8.24
CA GLU A 82 -5.43 10.81 -7.76
C GLU A 82 -4.25 10.84 -6.78
N THR A 83 -3.78 12.04 -6.45
CA THR A 83 -2.72 12.20 -5.44
C THR A 83 -3.25 11.91 -4.04
N ALA A 84 -2.35 11.58 -3.10
CA ALA A 84 -2.72 11.42 -1.70
C ALA A 84 -3.33 12.70 -1.11
N GLY A 85 -2.84 13.85 -1.53
CA GLY A 85 -3.37 15.16 -1.14
C GLY A 85 -4.82 15.38 -1.59
N ASP A 86 -5.12 15.05 -2.83
CA ASP A 86 -6.47 15.17 -3.39
C ASP A 86 -7.45 14.19 -2.71
N ALA A 87 -7.02 12.97 -2.48
CA ALA A 87 -7.81 11.97 -1.75
C ALA A 87 -8.11 12.42 -0.31
N ALA A 88 -7.12 12.96 0.38
CA ALA A 88 -7.31 13.50 1.72
C ALA A 88 -8.26 14.70 1.74
N MET A 89 -8.17 15.59 0.75
CA MET A 89 -9.06 16.73 0.61
C MET A 89 -10.51 16.31 0.33
N ALA A 90 -10.73 15.29 -0.48
CA ALA A 90 -12.06 14.73 -0.73
C ALA A 90 -12.72 14.24 0.57
N TRP A 91 -11.96 13.56 1.43
CA TRP A 91 -12.46 13.15 2.74
C TRP A 91 -12.71 14.32 3.69
N ALA A 92 -11.81 15.31 3.70
CA ALA A 92 -12.00 16.53 4.49
C ALA A 92 -13.30 17.25 4.09
N ASN A 93 -13.56 17.37 2.79
CA ASN A 93 -14.79 17.98 2.27
C ASN A 93 -16.05 17.21 2.69
N ARG A 94 -16.03 15.88 2.60
CA ARG A 94 -17.16 15.05 3.06
C ARG A 94 -17.43 15.23 4.56
N LYS A 95 -16.39 15.35 5.37
CA LYS A 95 -16.54 15.59 6.83
C LYS A 95 -17.11 16.97 7.12
N ILE A 96 -16.62 18.01 6.43
CA ILE A 96 -17.10 19.39 6.60
C ILE A 96 -18.57 19.50 6.18
N THR A 97 -18.97 18.85 5.10
CA THR A 97 -20.36 18.87 4.59
C THR A 97 -21.26 17.84 5.27
N ASN A 98 -20.73 17.08 6.23
CA ASN A 98 -21.44 16.01 6.94
C ASN A 98 -22.04 14.95 5.99
N THR A 99 -21.33 14.61 4.94
CA THR A 99 -21.72 13.59 3.94
C THR A 99 -20.89 12.32 4.01
N ALA A 100 -19.83 12.28 4.82
CA ALA A 100 -19.01 11.09 5.01
C ALA A 100 -19.83 9.97 5.69
N LYS A 101 -19.85 8.79 5.05
CA LYS A 101 -20.57 7.61 5.55
C LYS A 101 -19.65 6.65 6.28
N ASN A 102 -18.49 6.36 5.70
CA ASN A 102 -17.52 5.41 6.22
C ASN A 102 -16.08 5.93 6.05
N PRO A 103 -15.66 6.96 6.81
CA PRO A 103 -14.32 7.50 6.69
C PRO A 103 -13.26 6.50 7.15
N PRO A 104 -12.12 6.43 6.44
CA PRO A 104 -11.01 5.59 6.84
C PRO A 104 -10.42 6.02 8.19
N ILE A 105 -9.92 5.04 8.93
CA ILE A 105 -9.14 5.26 10.14
C ILE A 105 -7.68 5.40 9.74
N THR A 106 -7.12 6.59 9.91
CA THR A 106 -5.70 6.85 9.63
C THR A 106 -4.86 6.49 10.85
N THR A 107 -3.89 5.62 10.66
CA THR A 107 -2.96 5.20 11.71
C THR A 107 -1.59 4.90 11.14
N LYS A 108 -0.60 4.71 12.03
CA LYS A 108 0.75 4.31 11.61
C LYS A 108 0.69 3.03 10.78
N GLU A 109 1.40 3.00 9.67
CA GLU A 109 1.48 1.84 8.78
C GLU A 109 1.82 0.54 9.53
N SER A 110 2.78 0.59 10.45
CA SER A 110 3.21 -0.55 11.25
C SER A 110 2.13 -1.17 12.15
N LEU A 111 1.08 -0.43 12.46
CA LEU A 111 -0.03 -0.89 13.30
C LEU A 111 -1.19 -1.49 12.50
N ILE A 112 -1.29 -1.19 11.22
CA ILE A 112 -2.43 -1.63 10.39
C ILE A 112 -2.57 -3.15 10.36
N PRO A 113 -1.50 -3.95 10.15
CA PRO A 113 -1.63 -5.41 10.16
C PRO A 113 -2.23 -5.96 11.46
N LYS A 114 -1.86 -5.37 12.59
CA LYS A 114 -2.38 -5.78 13.91
C LYS A 114 -3.87 -5.48 14.04
N PHE A 115 -4.32 -4.33 13.58
CA PHE A 115 -5.73 -3.96 13.63
C PHE A 115 -6.56 -4.81 12.66
N VAL A 116 -6.07 -5.03 11.45
CA VAL A 116 -6.72 -5.90 10.47
C VAL A 116 -6.83 -7.34 10.98
N ALA A 117 -5.80 -7.84 11.65
CA ALA A 117 -5.82 -9.19 12.23
C ALA A 117 -6.89 -9.38 13.31
N LYS A 118 -7.30 -8.32 13.98
CA LYS A 118 -8.30 -8.35 15.07
C LYS A 118 -9.73 -8.09 14.64
N ASP A 119 -9.93 -7.55 13.45
CA ASP A 119 -11.24 -7.18 12.93
C ASP A 119 -11.54 -7.92 11.62
N PRO A 120 -12.45 -8.90 11.63
CA PRO A 120 -12.85 -9.64 10.41
C PRO A 120 -13.37 -8.76 9.28
N ASN A 121 -13.83 -7.55 9.58
CA ASN A 121 -14.39 -6.60 8.63
C ASN A 121 -13.40 -5.55 8.14
N ALA A 122 -12.14 -5.63 8.57
CA ALA A 122 -11.12 -4.65 8.26
C ALA A 122 -10.44 -4.91 6.91
N ILE A 123 -10.08 -3.83 6.26
CA ILE A 123 -9.24 -3.79 5.08
C ILE A 123 -8.28 -2.59 5.19
N GLY A 124 -7.08 -2.74 4.70
CA GLY A 124 -6.10 -1.67 4.66
C GLY A 124 -5.03 -1.96 3.63
N TYR A 125 -4.08 -1.07 3.52
CA TYR A 125 -2.90 -1.24 2.68
C TYR A 125 -1.66 -0.78 3.43
N VAL A 126 -0.55 -1.45 3.16
CA VAL A 126 0.75 -1.20 3.79
C VAL A 126 1.86 -1.55 2.80
N SER A 127 3.07 -1.09 3.08
CA SER A 127 4.26 -1.61 2.40
C SER A 127 4.38 -3.11 2.62
N LYS A 128 4.82 -3.83 1.61
CA LYS A 128 4.93 -5.30 1.66
C LYS A 128 5.77 -5.78 2.83
N SER A 129 6.89 -5.10 3.13
CA SER A 129 7.76 -5.42 4.27
C SER A 129 7.04 -5.33 5.62
N VAL A 130 6.05 -4.46 5.73
CA VAL A 130 5.22 -4.31 6.95
C VAL A 130 4.24 -5.46 7.10
N ALA A 131 3.72 -5.99 5.99
CA ALA A 131 2.75 -7.10 5.99
C ALA A 131 3.42 -8.48 6.15
N GLU A 132 4.63 -8.65 5.63
CA GLU A 132 5.32 -9.94 5.61
C GLU A 132 5.47 -10.54 7.01
N GLY A 133 5.13 -11.84 7.13
CA GLY A 133 5.24 -12.60 8.38
C GLY A 133 4.25 -12.19 9.48
N LYS A 134 3.31 -11.31 9.21
CA LYS A 134 2.28 -10.93 10.19
C LYS A 134 1.15 -11.95 10.23
N PRO A 135 0.82 -12.49 11.42
CA PRO A 135 -0.26 -13.44 11.55
C PRO A 135 -1.64 -12.77 11.45
N GLY A 136 -2.64 -13.54 11.08
CA GLY A 136 -4.04 -13.13 11.11
C GLY A 136 -4.50 -12.27 9.93
N ILE A 137 -3.62 -12.01 8.97
CA ILE A 137 -3.91 -11.24 7.76
C ILE A 137 -3.54 -12.04 6.50
N LYS A 138 -4.12 -11.65 5.38
CA LYS A 138 -3.70 -12.12 4.07
C LYS A 138 -3.61 -10.97 3.09
N ILE A 139 -2.65 -11.07 2.17
CA ILE A 139 -2.47 -10.15 1.06
C ILE A 139 -3.41 -10.57 -0.06
N ILE A 140 -4.23 -9.63 -0.54
CA ILE A 140 -5.19 -9.88 -1.62
C ILE A 140 -4.81 -9.20 -2.92
N LEU A 141 -3.97 -8.18 -2.89
CA LEU A 141 -3.53 -7.43 -4.06
C LEU A 141 -2.15 -6.83 -3.78
N THR A 142 -1.29 -6.86 -4.80
CA THR A 142 -0.01 -6.16 -4.79
C THR A 142 -0.04 -5.05 -5.83
N LEU A 143 0.27 -3.83 -5.43
CA LEU A 143 0.34 -2.66 -6.30
C LEU A 143 1.77 -2.49 -6.81
N GLU A 144 1.93 -2.37 -8.12
CA GLU A 144 3.21 -2.20 -8.82
C GLU A 144 3.34 -0.80 -9.40
#